data_efbe1a4ae8234ff4a189c388c4d43c2f
#
_entry.id   efbe1a4ae8234ff4a189c388c4d43c2f
#
_cell.length_a   1.000
_cell.length_b   1.000
_cell.length_c   1.000
_cell.angle_alpha   90.00
_cell.angle_beta   90.00
_cell.angle_gamma   90.00
#
_symmetry.space_group_name_H-M   'P 1'
#
loop_
_entity.id
_entity.type
_entity.pdbx_description
1 polymer ?
#
loop_
_entity_poly.entity_id
_entity_poly.type
_entity_poly.pdbx_seq_one_letter_code
_entity_poly.pdbx_strand_id
1 'polypeptide(L)'
;MKNITTLELLRYMKYRAPMYIGKYDIFYLKTFFNGWTLRYKGEDVGLRLLQQGFFPWLQEKYPKDIDNWAEKLFVMWKSEKTALLYFFLLFDEFYNKYFSEHSQDLSIEELIAFIEPHPELHISKKSIFALEIFLNDWQEAHPAIQTKVLGDFYLWLQQIYPNEKTNNWANLLFSVFKTEENALKQFFELFGDFCLENSKKGSNSLTLIELIELVKTSPEKYIEKYDVECFHVFLIGYMLRDNTKIPGEKILTDFYHWLQKRYIIYDSRGWSGILLLEAKTGEKALDMFFELFDIFLGRTIEVVPPPLTPKEVATKAKYIRGLQKVLKKKEYKQGDAETYTLFFASNHRKTARGLQVIIADLCTDYEKKRDKEEIVLLVSECLRIDI
;
A
#
# COMPACT_ATOMS: atom_id res chain seq x y z
N MET A 1 -11.20 -1.47 8.32
CA MET A 1 -10.57 -0.16 8.02
C MET A 1 -11.59 0.65 7.25
N LYS A 2 -11.61 1.97 7.45
CA LYS A 2 -12.47 2.89 6.68
C LYS A 2 -12.03 2.90 5.21
N ASN A 3 -12.98 2.97 4.29
CA ASN A 3 -12.66 3.25 2.88
C ASN A 3 -12.06 4.66 2.79
N ILE A 4 -11.02 4.81 1.99
CA ILE A 4 -10.32 6.10 1.82
C ILE A 4 -10.58 6.60 0.39
N THR A 5 -10.95 7.87 0.25
CA THR A 5 -11.09 8.51 -1.07
C THR A 5 -9.72 8.87 -1.65
N THR A 6 -9.66 9.09 -2.98
CA THR A 6 -8.41 9.52 -3.63
C THR A 6 -7.92 10.86 -3.08
N LEU A 7 -8.82 11.80 -2.75
CA LEU A 7 -8.42 13.10 -2.17
C LEU A 7 -7.88 12.96 -0.75
N GLU A 8 -8.53 12.17 0.12
CA GLU A 8 -8.00 11.89 1.45
C GLU A 8 -6.62 11.24 1.38
N LEU A 9 -6.47 10.26 0.47
CA LEU A 9 -5.19 9.59 0.25
C LEU A 9 -4.09 10.57 -0.19
N LEU A 10 -4.37 11.45 -1.16
CA LEU A 10 -3.43 12.49 -1.60
C LEU A 10 -3.02 13.42 -0.45
N ARG A 11 -3.98 13.82 0.41
CA ARG A 11 -3.69 14.63 1.59
C ARG A 11 -2.76 13.91 2.57
N TYR A 12 -2.99 12.64 2.84
CA TYR A 12 -2.09 11.84 3.69
C TYR A 12 -0.71 11.66 3.07
N MET A 13 -0.65 11.34 1.78
CA MET A 13 0.60 11.14 1.06
C MET A 13 1.44 12.42 0.98
N LYS A 14 0.83 13.58 0.89
CA LYS A 14 1.55 14.88 0.88
C LYS A 14 2.54 15.01 2.04
N TYR A 15 2.17 14.52 3.22
CA TYR A 15 2.98 14.61 4.44
C TYR A 15 3.74 13.33 4.75
N ARG A 16 3.30 12.18 4.25
CA ARG A 16 3.79 10.86 4.66
C ARG A 16 3.91 9.90 3.47
N ALA A 17 4.34 10.39 2.31
CA ALA A 17 4.47 9.57 1.11
C ALA A 17 5.20 8.22 1.35
N PRO A 18 6.34 8.15 2.07
CA PRO A 18 7.03 6.89 2.29
C PRO A 18 6.22 5.81 3.03
N MET A 19 5.18 6.18 3.79
CA MET A 19 4.30 5.19 4.44
C MET A 19 3.46 4.39 3.43
N TYR A 20 3.18 4.98 2.26
CA TYR A 20 2.35 4.41 1.21
C TYR A 20 3.17 3.85 0.05
N ILE A 21 4.24 4.56 -0.32
CA ILE A 21 5.04 4.25 -1.50
C ILE A 21 6.51 3.89 -1.18
N GLY A 22 6.84 3.64 0.10
CA GLY A 22 8.16 3.17 0.54
C GLY A 22 9.25 4.25 0.56
N LYS A 23 9.25 5.18 -0.38
CA LYS A 23 10.25 6.25 -0.51
C LYS A 23 9.67 7.51 -1.18
N TYR A 24 10.43 8.61 -1.16
CA TYR A 24 10.06 9.82 -1.91
C TYR A 24 10.48 9.68 -3.38
N ASP A 25 9.56 9.16 -4.21
CA ASP A 25 9.81 8.91 -5.63
C ASP A 25 8.52 9.10 -6.45
N ILE A 26 8.57 9.99 -7.44
CA ILE A 26 7.42 10.33 -8.29
C ILE A 26 6.93 9.15 -9.14
N PHE A 27 7.83 8.26 -9.59
CA PHE A 27 7.48 7.07 -10.35
C PHE A 27 6.76 6.04 -9.48
N TYR A 28 7.14 5.94 -8.21
CA TYR A 28 6.45 5.10 -7.23
C TYR A 28 5.05 5.64 -6.93
N LEU A 29 4.88 6.95 -6.86
CA LEU A 29 3.53 7.55 -6.74
C LEU A 29 2.67 7.19 -7.94
N LYS A 30 3.19 7.32 -9.17
CA LYS A 30 2.44 6.96 -10.37
C LYS A 30 2.10 5.47 -10.40
N THR A 31 3.07 4.61 -10.09
CA THR A 31 2.84 3.16 -10.01
C THR A 31 1.78 2.80 -8.97
N PHE A 32 1.79 3.46 -7.81
CA PHE A 32 0.74 3.30 -6.80
C PHE A 32 -0.64 3.63 -7.38
N PHE A 33 -0.76 4.76 -8.07
CA PHE A 33 -2.02 5.16 -8.70
C PHE A 33 -2.42 4.24 -9.85
N ASN A 34 -1.51 3.62 -10.57
CA ASN A 34 -1.83 2.60 -11.57
C ASN A 34 -2.55 1.39 -10.90
N GLY A 35 -2.04 0.92 -9.76
CA GLY A 35 -2.71 -0.12 -8.96
C GLY A 35 -4.05 0.34 -8.39
N TRP A 36 -4.07 1.55 -7.82
CA TRP A 36 -5.27 2.17 -7.24
C TRP A 36 -6.41 2.30 -8.26
N THR A 37 -6.13 2.75 -9.47
CA THR A 37 -7.13 2.94 -10.52
C THR A 37 -7.63 1.61 -11.09
N LEU A 38 -6.75 0.61 -11.17
CA LEU A 38 -7.10 -0.70 -11.72
C LEU A 38 -8.11 -1.44 -10.84
N ARG A 39 -8.15 -1.18 -9.53
CA ARG A 39 -9.07 -1.83 -8.58
C ARG A 39 -10.53 -1.53 -8.87
N TYR A 40 -10.85 -0.33 -9.33
CA TYR A 40 -12.21 0.10 -9.64
C TYR A 40 -12.31 0.70 -11.01
N LYS A 41 -13.37 0.31 -11.74
CA LYS A 41 -13.80 1.00 -12.97
C LYS A 41 -14.56 2.29 -12.69
N GLY A 42 -15.03 2.49 -11.44
CA GLY A 42 -15.68 3.72 -11.02
C GLY A 42 -14.66 4.78 -10.58
N GLU A 43 -14.89 6.01 -10.96
CA GLU A 43 -14.06 7.15 -10.58
C GLU A 43 -14.68 7.85 -9.37
N ASP A 44 -13.91 7.99 -8.27
CA ASP A 44 -14.25 8.95 -7.24
C ASP A 44 -13.85 10.37 -7.70
N VAL A 45 -14.37 11.38 -7.01
CA VAL A 45 -14.11 12.80 -7.35
C VAL A 45 -12.61 13.11 -7.46
N GLY A 46 -11.80 12.58 -6.52
CA GLY A 46 -10.36 12.82 -6.51
C GLY A 46 -9.65 12.21 -7.70
N LEU A 47 -10.07 11.02 -8.12
CA LEU A 47 -9.49 10.37 -9.29
C LEU A 47 -9.88 11.11 -10.58
N ARG A 48 -11.14 11.56 -10.69
CA ARG A 48 -11.61 12.38 -11.80
C ARG A 48 -10.84 13.70 -11.88
N LEU A 49 -10.68 14.41 -10.75
CA LEU A 49 -9.88 15.64 -10.70
C LEU A 49 -8.42 15.43 -11.11
N LEU A 50 -7.82 14.29 -10.74
CA LEU A 50 -6.47 13.96 -11.19
C LEU A 50 -6.42 13.74 -12.70
N GLN A 51 -7.27 12.85 -13.22
CA GLN A 51 -7.15 12.36 -14.59
C GLN A 51 -7.72 13.35 -15.62
N GLN A 52 -8.87 13.95 -15.34
CA GLN A 52 -9.58 14.82 -16.26
C GLN A 52 -9.30 16.31 -16.04
N GLY A 53 -8.78 16.67 -14.86
CA GLY A 53 -8.45 18.05 -14.51
C GLY A 53 -6.96 18.33 -14.43
N PHE A 54 -6.31 17.75 -13.41
CA PHE A 54 -4.91 18.07 -13.09
C PHE A 54 -3.90 17.69 -14.19
N PHE A 55 -4.01 16.50 -14.76
CA PHE A 55 -3.05 16.08 -15.78
C PHE A 55 -3.18 16.87 -17.08
N PRO A 56 -4.38 17.17 -17.61
CA PRO A 56 -4.55 18.12 -18.70
C PRO A 56 -4.03 19.53 -18.38
N TRP A 57 -4.36 20.06 -17.21
CA TRP A 57 -3.86 21.36 -16.75
C TRP A 57 -2.32 21.40 -16.65
N LEU A 58 -1.71 20.33 -16.15
CA LEU A 58 -0.25 20.20 -16.08
C LEU A 58 0.38 20.17 -17.47
N GLN A 59 -0.31 19.54 -18.44
CA GLN A 59 0.13 19.48 -19.84
C GLN A 59 0.08 20.85 -20.48
N GLU A 60 -0.97 21.62 -20.23
CA GLU A 60 -1.14 22.99 -20.73
C GLU A 60 -0.13 23.94 -20.09
N LYS A 61 0.03 23.87 -18.77
CA LYS A 61 0.96 24.72 -18.01
C LYS A 61 2.42 24.49 -18.41
N TYR A 62 2.78 23.25 -18.74
CA TYR A 62 4.13 22.85 -19.12
C TYR A 62 4.10 22.07 -20.43
N PRO A 63 3.97 22.76 -21.59
CA PRO A 63 3.82 22.13 -22.88
C PRO A 63 5.14 21.46 -23.33
N LYS A 64 5.33 20.23 -22.91
CA LYS A 64 6.37 19.32 -23.39
C LYS A 64 5.68 18.08 -23.95
N ASP A 65 6.23 17.55 -25.02
CA ASP A 65 5.74 16.32 -25.66
C ASP A 65 6.15 15.08 -24.83
N ILE A 66 5.58 14.98 -23.64
CA ILE A 66 5.76 13.87 -22.71
C ILE A 66 4.38 13.56 -22.14
N ASP A 67 3.81 12.42 -22.51
CA ASP A 67 2.46 12.00 -22.08
C ASP A 67 2.43 11.55 -20.61
N ASN A 68 3.54 10.98 -20.13
CA ASN A 68 3.66 10.52 -18.75
C ASN A 68 3.91 11.69 -17.80
N TRP A 69 2.94 12.04 -16.96
CA TRP A 69 3.04 13.15 -16.04
C TRP A 69 4.18 12.99 -15.01
N ALA A 70 4.48 11.77 -14.55
CA ALA A 70 5.59 11.54 -13.62
C ALA A 70 6.94 11.78 -14.29
N GLU A 71 7.10 11.30 -15.52
CA GLU A 71 8.28 11.54 -16.34
C GLU A 71 8.43 13.04 -16.65
N LYS A 72 7.32 13.72 -16.99
CA LYS A 72 7.32 15.18 -17.22
C LYS A 72 7.85 15.92 -16.01
N LEU A 73 7.34 15.64 -14.83
CA LEU A 73 7.81 16.26 -13.59
C LEU A 73 9.27 15.91 -13.30
N PHE A 74 9.68 14.66 -13.51
CA PHE A 74 11.07 14.25 -13.35
C PHE A 74 12.01 14.97 -14.31
N VAL A 75 11.65 15.10 -15.58
CA VAL A 75 12.46 15.84 -16.58
C VAL A 75 12.61 17.30 -16.20
N MET A 76 11.61 17.91 -15.57
CA MET A 76 11.66 19.31 -15.13
C MET A 76 12.57 19.51 -13.91
N TRP A 77 12.50 18.66 -12.91
CA TRP A 77 13.21 18.84 -11.64
C TRP A 77 14.44 17.93 -11.46
N LYS A 78 14.68 16.99 -12.38
CA LYS A 78 15.86 16.11 -12.42
C LYS A 78 16.12 15.30 -11.14
N SER A 79 15.10 15.16 -10.28
CA SER A 79 15.14 14.44 -9.03
C SER A 79 13.76 13.87 -8.73
N GLU A 80 13.68 12.58 -8.48
CA GLU A 80 12.44 11.86 -8.16
C GLU A 80 11.75 12.44 -6.93
N LYS A 81 12.54 12.73 -5.89
CA LYS A 81 12.07 13.35 -4.66
C LYS A 81 11.54 14.76 -4.89
N THR A 82 12.29 15.58 -5.64
CA THR A 82 11.89 16.96 -5.92
C THR A 82 10.64 16.98 -6.79
N ALA A 83 10.58 16.15 -7.82
CA ALA A 83 9.42 15.99 -8.67
C ALA A 83 8.16 15.60 -7.87
N LEU A 84 8.29 14.69 -6.89
CA LEU A 84 7.21 14.31 -6.01
C LEU A 84 6.72 15.48 -5.14
N LEU A 85 7.63 16.27 -4.57
CA LEU A 85 7.25 17.45 -3.79
C LEU A 85 6.52 18.49 -4.64
N TYR A 86 7.01 18.74 -5.86
CA TYR A 86 6.34 19.64 -6.80
C TYR A 86 5.01 19.11 -7.31
N PHE A 87 4.85 17.79 -7.42
CA PHE A 87 3.54 17.21 -7.71
C PHE A 87 2.47 17.68 -6.72
N PHE A 88 2.74 17.60 -5.43
CA PHE A 88 1.78 18.04 -4.41
C PHE A 88 1.56 19.55 -4.40
N LEU A 89 2.62 20.34 -4.60
CA LEU A 89 2.49 21.80 -4.70
C LEU A 89 1.65 22.22 -5.92
N LEU A 90 1.89 21.60 -7.06
CA LEU A 90 1.15 21.88 -8.29
C LEU A 90 -0.29 21.35 -8.22
N PHE A 91 -0.51 20.23 -7.53
CA PHE A 91 -1.87 19.73 -7.31
C PHE A 91 -2.67 20.68 -6.41
N ASP A 92 -2.07 21.24 -5.36
CA ASP A 92 -2.72 22.26 -4.53
C ASP A 92 -3.03 23.53 -5.34
N GLU A 93 -2.09 23.98 -6.17
CA GLU A 93 -2.30 25.15 -7.04
C GLU A 93 -3.45 24.92 -8.02
N PHE A 94 -3.43 23.76 -8.71
CA PHE A 94 -4.51 23.34 -9.59
C PHE A 94 -5.85 23.27 -8.85
N TYR A 95 -5.87 22.60 -7.70
CA TYR A 95 -7.06 22.37 -6.90
C TYR A 95 -7.73 23.70 -6.51
N ASN A 96 -6.96 24.63 -5.97
CA ASN A 96 -7.45 25.95 -5.60
C ASN A 96 -7.94 26.75 -6.81
N LYS A 97 -7.20 26.72 -7.93
CA LYS A 97 -7.59 27.40 -9.18
C LYS A 97 -8.86 26.79 -9.76
N TYR A 98 -8.92 25.46 -9.88
CA TYR A 98 -10.05 24.73 -10.43
C TYR A 98 -11.36 25.11 -9.73
N PHE A 99 -11.36 25.07 -8.39
CA PHE A 99 -12.56 25.41 -7.63
C PHE A 99 -12.93 26.90 -7.68
N SER A 100 -11.95 27.81 -7.81
CA SER A 100 -12.25 29.23 -7.97
C SER A 100 -12.85 29.57 -9.34
N GLU A 101 -12.43 28.87 -10.39
CA GLU A 101 -12.87 29.10 -11.78
C GLU A 101 -14.15 28.35 -12.15
N HIS A 102 -14.41 27.18 -11.55
CA HIS A 102 -15.51 26.29 -11.89
C HIS A 102 -16.57 26.21 -10.78
N SER A 103 -16.64 27.19 -9.88
CA SER A 103 -17.57 27.16 -8.76
C SER A 103 -19.04 27.04 -9.16
N GLN A 104 -19.39 27.42 -10.39
CA GLN A 104 -20.77 27.35 -10.91
C GLN A 104 -21.12 26.01 -11.58
N ASP A 105 -20.12 25.21 -11.94
CA ASP A 105 -20.29 23.96 -12.69
C ASP A 105 -19.95 22.70 -11.85
N LEU A 106 -19.66 22.87 -10.55
CA LEU A 106 -19.30 21.76 -9.68
C LEU A 106 -20.48 20.79 -9.50
N SER A 107 -20.22 19.50 -9.54
CA SER A 107 -21.15 18.53 -8.99
C SER A 107 -21.25 18.69 -7.46
N ILE A 108 -22.31 18.17 -6.85
CA ILE A 108 -22.48 18.22 -5.39
C ILE A 108 -21.37 17.45 -4.67
N GLU A 109 -20.87 16.37 -5.26
CA GLU A 109 -19.76 15.58 -4.75
C GLU A 109 -18.45 16.36 -4.78
N GLU A 110 -18.20 17.11 -5.85
CA GLU A 110 -17.02 17.98 -5.98
C GLU A 110 -17.08 19.14 -4.97
N LEU A 111 -18.25 19.75 -4.82
CA LEU A 111 -18.48 20.80 -3.84
C LEU A 111 -18.24 20.30 -2.40
N ILE A 112 -18.80 19.15 -2.04
CA ILE A 112 -18.61 18.54 -0.72
C ILE A 112 -17.13 18.20 -0.49
N ALA A 113 -16.46 17.63 -1.48
CA ALA A 113 -15.04 17.32 -1.42
C ALA A 113 -14.15 18.58 -1.30
N PHE A 114 -14.62 19.71 -1.84
CA PHE A 114 -13.94 21.01 -1.70
C PHE A 114 -14.11 21.60 -0.29
N ILE A 115 -15.29 21.50 0.29
CA ILE A 115 -15.60 22.03 1.62
C ILE A 115 -14.93 21.24 2.74
N GLU A 116 -14.84 19.92 2.58
CA GLU A 116 -14.41 18.97 3.61
C GLU A 116 -13.09 19.35 4.32
N PRO A 117 -12.01 19.82 3.65
CA PRO A 117 -10.75 20.17 4.33
C PRO A 117 -10.87 21.34 5.30
N HIS A 118 -11.67 22.33 4.93
CA HIS A 118 -11.79 23.61 5.61
C HIS A 118 -13.25 24.07 5.65
N PRO A 119 -14.16 23.32 6.30
CA PRO A 119 -15.57 23.67 6.31
C PRO A 119 -15.81 25.06 6.93
N GLU A 120 -14.98 25.50 7.88
CA GLU A 120 -15.05 26.82 8.51
C GLU A 120 -14.84 28.00 7.54
N LEU A 121 -14.29 27.76 6.36
CA LEU A 121 -14.14 28.82 5.33
C LEU A 121 -15.40 28.98 4.47
N HIS A 122 -16.30 28.01 4.49
CA HIS A 122 -17.45 27.92 3.60
C HIS A 122 -18.79 27.99 4.34
N ILE A 123 -18.83 27.49 5.57
CA ILE A 123 -20.02 27.50 6.42
C ILE A 123 -19.77 28.31 7.70
N SER A 124 -20.78 29.08 8.13
CA SER A 124 -20.67 30.04 9.24
C SER A 124 -20.31 29.43 10.60
N LYS A 125 -20.56 28.13 10.77
CA LYS A 125 -20.30 27.35 11.98
C LYS A 125 -19.88 25.93 11.60
N LYS A 126 -19.13 25.23 12.46
CA LYS A 126 -18.91 23.79 12.38
C LYS A 126 -20.17 23.01 12.78
N SER A 127 -21.20 23.12 11.95
CA SER A 127 -22.54 22.60 12.21
C SER A 127 -23.06 21.85 11.00
N ILE A 128 -23.65 20.68 11.24
CA ILE A 128 -24.32 19.89 10.20
C ILE A 128 -25.49 20.65 9.57
N PHE A 129 -26.20 21.46 10.35
CA PHE A 129 -27.32 22.27 9.86
C PHE A 129 -26.85 23.48 9.03
N ALA A 130 -25.70 24.06 9.38
CA ALA A 130 -25.09 25.12 8.55
C ALA A 130 -24.64 24.57 7.20
N LEU A 131 -24.12 23.32 7.15
CA LEU A 131 -23.82 22.64 5.89
C LEU A 131 -25.09 22.35 5.09
N GLU A 132 -26.15 21.87 5.74
CA GLU A 132 -27.43 21.62 5.08
C GLU A 132 -27.96 22.88 4.40
N ILE A 133 -28.01 24.01 5.12
CA ILE A 133 -28.44 25.30 4.57
C ILE A 133 -27.57 25.68 3.38
N PHE A 134 -26.25 25.62 3.53
CA PHE A 134 -25.30 25.95 2.47
C PHE A 134 -25.52 25.10 1.20
N LEU A 135 -25.70 23.79 1.34
CA LEU A 135 -25.93 22.89 0.21
C LEU A 135 -27.29 23.12 -0.45
N ASN A 136 -28.33 23.43 0.32
CA ASN A 136 -29.64 23.78 -0.21
C ASN A 136 -29.62 25.11 -0.97
N ASP A 137 -29.01 26.17 -0.41
CA ASP A 137 -28.84 27.46 -1.06
C ASP A 137 -28.04 27.34 -2.37
N TRP A 138 -27.00 26.49 -2.34
CA TRP A 138 -26.20 26.22 -3.53
C TRP A 138 -27.01 25.48 -4.62
N GLN A 139 -27.82 24.48 -4.25
CA GLN A 139 -28.71 23.79 -5.19
C GLN A 139 -29.79 24.69 -5.79
N GLU A 140 -30.34 25.60 -5.00
CA GLU A 140 -31.31 26.58 -5.48
C GLU A 140 -30.68 27.57 -6.49
N ALA A 141 -29.42 27.94 -6.25
CA ALA A 141 -28.65 28.80 -7.15
C ALA A 141 -28.27 28.11 -8.46
N HIS A 142 -28.23 26.77 -8.46
CA HIS A 142 -27.75 25.95 -9.60
C HIS A 142 -28.80 24.91 -10.04
N PRO A 143 -29.99 25.31 -10.50
CA PRO A 143 -31.13 24.40 -10.76
C PRO A 143 -30.85 23.42 -11.93
N ALA A 144 -29.87 23.71 -12.79
CA ALA A 144 -29.46 22.81 -13.88
C ALA A 144 -28.73 21.57 -13.37
N ILE A 145 -28.15 21.64 -12.16
CA ILE A 145 -27.47 20.54 -11.51
C ILE A 145 -28.49 19.74 -10.70
N GLN A 146 -29.25 18.88 -11.39
CA GLN A 146 -30.20 17.99 -10.72
C GLN A 146 -29.48 16.96 -9.88
N THR A 147 -29.47 17.15 -8.56
CA THR A 147 -28.78 16.24 -7.67
C THR A 147 -29.78 15.42 -6.85
N LYS A 148 -30.02 14.20 -7.30
CA LYS A 148 -30.62 13.15 -6.46
C LYS A 148 -29.65 12.67 -5.38
N VAL A 149 -28.39 13.08 -5.46
CA VAL A 149 -27.28 12.53 -4.67
C VAL A 149 -27.53 12.65 -3.17
N LEU A 150 -27.94 13.82 -2.66
CA LEU A 150 -28.27 13.98 -1.24
C LEU A 150 -29.51 13.20 -0.82
N GLY A 151 -30.48 13.05 -1.71
CA GLY A 151 -31.64 12.20 -1.49
C GLY A 151 -31.27 10.72 -1.42
N ASP A 152 -30.47 10.26 -2.37
CA ASP A 152 -29.95 8.89 -2.40
C ASP A 152 -29.04 8.60 -1.20
N PHE A 153 -28.23 9.58 -0.78
CA PHE A 153 -27.45 9.51 0.44
C PHE A 153 -28.32 9.37 1.69
N TYR A 154 -29.41 10.14 1.77
CA TYR A 154 -30.36 9.99 2.87
C TYR A 154 -31.01 8.61 2.90
N LEU A 155 -31.44 8.07 1.77
CA LEU A 155 -31.98 6.71 1.67
C LEU A 155 -30.95 5.65 2.09
N TRP A 156 -29.69 5.84 1.71
CA TRP A 156 -28.59 4.98 2.12
C TRP A 156 -28.34 5.06 3.64
N LEU A 157 -28.37 6.26 4.24
CA LEU A 157 -28.27 6.44 5.69
C LEU A 157 -29.41 5.74 6.45
N GLN A 158 -30.62 5.77 5.92
CA GLN A 158 -31.77 5.06 6.51
C GLN A 158 -31.57 3.53 6.55
N GLN A 159 -30.82 2.97 5.61
CA GLN A 159 -30.47 1.54 5.65
C GLN A 159 -29.45 1.23 6.76
N ILE A 160 -28.53 2.16 7.03
CA ILE A 160 -27.53 2.02 8.10
C ILE A 160 -28.15 2.27 9.48
N TYR A 161 -29.05 3.25 9.57
CA TYR A 161 -29.68 3.67 10.83
C TYR A 161 -31.23 3.51 10.76
N PRO A 162 -31.75 2.27 10.67
CA PRO A 162 -33.18 2.03 10.39
C PRO A 162 -34.12 2.45 11.52
N ASN A 163 -33.60 2.67 12.72
CA ASN A 163 -34.41 3.07 13.88
C ASN A 163 -34.60 4.60 13.98
N GLU A 164 -33.87 5.39 13.19
CA GLU A 164 -33.95 6.86 13.24
C GLU A 164 -34.98 7.36 12.23
N LYS A 165 -36.12 7.84 12.77
CA LYS A 165 -37.22 8.40 11.96
C LYS A 165 -37.06 9.91 11.87
N THR A 166 -36.39 10.38 10.84
CA THR A 166 -36.17 11.80 10.55
C THR A 166 -36.66 12.14 9.14
N ASN A 167 -36.66 13.42 8.81
CA ASN A 167 -37.16 13.91 7.52
C ASN A 167 -36.03 14.24 6.53
N ASN A 168 -34.79 14.28 6.97
CA ASN A 168 -33.63 14.54 6.12
C ASN A 168 -32.34 13.97 6.72
N TRP A 169 -31.24 14.01 5.95
CA TRP A 169 -29.94 13.48 6.31
C TRP A 169 -29.28 14.22 7.48
N ALA A 170 -29.43 15.56 7.58
CA ALA A 170 -28.83 16.37 8.64
C ALA A 170 -29.45 16.05 10.00
N ASN A 171 -30.77 16.00 10.07
CA ASN A 171 -31.49 15.60 11.27
C ASN A 171 -31.18 14.15 11.68
N LEU A 172 -31.03 13.23 10.70
CA LEU A 172 -30.66 11.85 10.98
C LEU A 172 -29.27 11.78 11.63
N LEU A 173 -28.28 12.41 11.02
CA LEU A 173 -26.91 12.42 11.56
C LEU A 173 -26.84 13.11 12.93
N PHE A 174 -27.59 14.22 13.12
CA PHE A 174 -27.66 14.85 14.43
C PHE A 174 -28.31 13.94 15.48
N SER A 175 -29.36 13.21 15.13
CA SER A 175 -30.01 12.28 16.07
C SER A 175 -29.10 11.14 16.50
N VAL A 176 -28.23 10.66 15.60
CA VAL A 176 -27.25 9.58 15.88
C VAL A 176 -26.05 10.11 16.68
N PHE A 177 -25.44 11.19 16.22
CA PHE A 177 -24.13 11.66 16.75
C PHE A 177 -24.25 12.74 17.84
N LYS A 178 -25.47 13.21 18.15
CA LYS A 178 -25.86 14.06 19.29
C LYS A 178 -25.29 15.47 19.34
N THR A 179 -24.24 15.79 18.60
CA THR A 179 -23.71 17.16 18.49
C THR A 179 -23.57 17.56 17.02
N GLU A 180 -23.74 18.84 16.74
CA GLU A 180 -23.64 19.38 15.37
C GLU A 180 -22.26 19.16 14.76
N GLU A 181 -21.20 19.32 15.56
CA GLU A 181 -19.80 19.13 15.11
C GLU A 181 -19.48 17.67 14.81
N ASN A 182 -19.92 16.75 15.68
CA ASN A 182 -19.71 15.31 15.42
C ASN A 182 -20.52 14.85 14.21
N ALA A 183 -21.77 15.33 14.09
CA ALA A 183 -22.61 15.00 12.94
C ALA A 183 -22.00 15.54 11.63
N LEU A 184 -21.42 16.75 11.64
CA LEU A 184 -20.72 17.31 10.49
C LEU A 184 -19.49 16.48 10.11
N LYS A 185 -18.67 16.10 11.10
CA LYS A 185 -17.52 15.23 10.85
C LYS A 185 -17.95 13.90 10.24
N GLN A 186 -18.98 13.27 10.80
CA GLN A 186 -19.47 11.98 10.33
C GLN A 186 -20.17 12.09 8.97
N PHE A 187 -20.74 13.26 8.63
CA PHE A 187 -21.26 13.49 7.29
C PHE A 187 -20.20 13.29 6.21
N PHE A 188 -19.05 13.95 6.32
CA PHE A 188 -17.98 13.81 5.33
C PHE A 188 -17.48 12.37 5.23
N GLU A 189 -17.35 11.69 6.36
CA GLU A 189 -16.93 10.29 6.39
C GLU A 189 -17.94 9.37 5.69
N LEU A 190 -19.21 9.48 6.04
CA LEU A 190 -20.29 8.62 5.50
C LEU A 190 -20.60 8.97 4.05
N PHE A 191 -20.51 10.25 3.68
CA PHE A 191 -20.71 10.66 2.29
C PHE A 191 -19.62 10.12 1.37
N GLY A 192 -18.36 10.10 1.84
CA GLY A 192 -17.27 9.44 1.15
C GLY A 192 -17.52 7.93 0.94
N ASP A 193 -17.98 7.23 1.99
CA ASP A 193 -18.33 5.81 1.91
C ASP A 193 -19.48 5.55 0.92
N PHE A 194 -20.54 6.40 0.95
CA PHE A 194 -21.64 6.34 0.01
C PHE A 194 -21.19 6.51 -1.45
N CYS A 195 -20.36 7.52 -1.73
CA CYS A 195 -19.82 7.74 -3.08
C CYS A 195 -18.99 6.55 -3.55
N LEU A 196 -18.17 5.97 -2.68
CA LEU A 196 -17.38 4.80 -2.99
C LEU A 196 -18.24 3.56 -3.24
N GLU A 197 -19.31 3.33 -2.49
CA GLU A 197 -20.24 2.21 -2.73
C GLU A 197 -20.98 2.35 -4.07
N ASN A 198 -21.39 3.55 -4.43
CA ASN A 198 -22.03 3.81 -5.72
C ASN A 198 -21.06 3.62 -6.90
N SER A 199 -19.79 3.95 -6.73
CA SER A 199 -18.76 3.72 -7.75
C SER A 199 -18.41 2.24 -7.93
N LYS A 200 -18.71 1.38 -6.95
CA LYS A 200 -18.46 -0.08 -6.99
C LYS A 200 -19.38 -0.85 -7.93
N LYS A 201 -20.52 -0.30 -8.36
CA LYS A 201 -21.48 -0.95 -9.26
C LYS A 201 -20.84 -1.16 -10.65
N GLY A 202 -20.04 -2.21 -10.80
CA GLY A 202 -19.39 -2.59 -12.06
C GLY A 202 -17.93 -3.07 -11.93
N SER A 203 -17.39 -3.22 -10.72
CA SER A 203 -16.02 -3.69 -10.53
C SER A 203 -15.90 -5.20 -10.71
N ASN A 204 -15.23 -5.64 -11.78
CA ASN A 204 -14.62 -6.97 -11.81
C ASN A 204 -13.35 -6.89 -10.96
N SER A 205 -13.42 -7.34 -9.70
CA SER A 205 -12.22 -7.45 -8.87
C SER A 205 -11.40 -8.64 -9.37
N LEU A 206 -10.26 -8.37 -10.00
CA LEU A 206 -9.27 -9.40 -10.27
C LEU A 206 -8.86 -10.06 -8.96
N THR A 207 -8.69 -11.38 -8.98
CA THR A 207 -7.99 -12.07 -7.91
C THR A 207 -6.53 -11.60 -7.87
N LEU A 208 -5.88 -11.73 -6.73
CA LEU A 208 -4.47 -11.32 -6.64
C LEU A 208 -3.56 -12.12 -7.58
N ILE A 209 -3.90 -13.38 -7.87
CA ILE A 209 -3.17 -14.20 -8.85
C ILE A 209 -3.34 -13.63 -10.25
N GLU A 210 -4.57 -13.32 -10.67
CA GLU A 210 -4.84 -12.73 -11.99
C GLU A 210 -4.14 -11.38 -12.16
N LEU A 211 -4.10 -10.56 -11.09
CA LEU A 211 -3.39 -9.30 -11.08
C LEU A 211 -1.88 -9.47 -11.28
N ILE A 212 -1.28 -10.44 -10.58
CA ILE A 212 0.15 -10.75 -10.70
C ILE A 212 0.47 -11.23 -12.12
N GLU A 213 -0.36 -12.10 -12.69
CA GLU A 213 -0.20 -12.58 -14.08
C GLU A 213 -0.32 -11.43 -15.10
N LEU A 214 -1.25 -10.52 -14.86
CA LEU A 214 -1.44 -9.36 -15.73
C LEU A 214 -0.18 -8.49 -15.77
N VAL A 215 0.41 -8.20 -14.60
CA VAL A 215 1.66 -7.43 -14.51
C VAL A 215 2.84 -8.21 -15.09
N LYS A 216 2.93 -9.52 -14.83
CA LYS A 216 3.97 -10.40 -15.39
C LYS A 216 4.00 -10.36 -16.92
N THR A 217 2.81 -10.32 -17.55
CA THR A 217 2.68 -10.34 -19.01
C THR A 217 3.07 -9.02 -19.67
N SER A 218 2.83 -7.89 -19.03
CA SER A 218 3.05 -6.54 -19.57
C SER A 218 3.41 -5.56 -18.46
N PRO A 219 4.57 -5.72 -17.81
CA PRO A 219 4.93 -4.92 -16.64
C PRO A 219 4.99 -3.41 -16.92
N GLU A 220 5.42 -3.02 -18.12
CA GLU A 220 5.54 -1.62 -18.57
C GLU A 220 4.22 -0.84 -18.57
N LYS A 221 3.08 -1.54 -18.57
CA LYS A 221 1.75 -0.91 -18.50
C LYS A 221 1.34 -0.56 -17.07
N TYR A 222 1.94 -1.18 -16.08
CA TYR A 222 1.48 -1.11 -14.69
C TYR A 222 2.50 -0.53 -13.73
N ILE A 223 3.79 -0.76 -13.99
CA ILE A 223 4.88 -0.29 -13.13
C ILE A 223 5.84 0.60 -13.93
N GLU A 224 6.20 1.74 -13.35
CA GLU A 224 7.05 2.73 -14.01
C GLU A 224 8.54 2.33 -14.05
N LYS A 225 8.95 1.47 -13.15
CA LYS A 225 10.29 0.88 -13.09
C LYS A 225 10.16 -0.62 -12.98
N TYR A 226 10.92 -1.35 -13.78
CA TYR A 226 11.00 -2.80 -13.68
C TYR A 226 11.80 -3.18 -12.43
N ASP A 227 11.13 -3.19 -11.29
CA ASP A 227 11.72 -3.25 -9.96
C ASP A 227 10.73 -3.89 -8.97
N VAL A 228 11.21 -4.78 -8.11
CA VAL A 228 10.36 -5.49 -7.14
C VAL A 228 9.71 -4.58 -6.12
N GLU A 229 10.36 -3.49 -5.72
CA GLU A 229 9.78 -2.53 -4.79
C GLU A 229 8.68 -1.70 -5.50
N CYS A 230 8.91 -1.32 -6.77
CA CYS A 230 7.91 -0.65 -7.59
C CYS A 230 6.68 -1.55 -7.79
N PHE A 231 6.89 -2.83 -8.08
CA PHE A 231 5.79 -3.82 -8.15
C PHE A 231 5.05 -3.97 -6.80
N HIS A 232 5.77 -4.00 -5.69
CA HIS A 232 5.16 -4.04 -4.36
C HIS A 232 4.25 -2.83 -4.12
N VAL A 233 4.71 -1.63 -4.50
CA VAL A 233 3.91 -0.39 -4.40
C VAL A 233 2.65 -0.44 -5.27
N PHE A 234 2.72 -1.02 -6.47
CA PHE A 234 1.55 -1.26 -7.32
C PHE A 234 0.51 -2.14 -6.60
N LEU A 235 0.96 -3.24 -6.00
CA LEU A 235 0.07 -4.13 -5.23
C LEU A 235 -0.53 -3.43 -4.02
N ILE A 236 0.23 -2.59 -3.31
CA ILE A 236 -0.29 -1.78 -2.19
C ILE A 236 -1.39 -0.85 -2.70
N GLY A 237 -1.18 -0.13 -3.81
CA GLY A 237 -2.19 0.74 -4.41
C GLY A 237 -3.47 -0.01 -4.73
N TYR A 238 -3.37 -1.19 -5.35
CA TYR A 238 -4.51 -2.03 -5.65
C TYR A 238 -5.25 -2.51 -4.39
N MET A 239 -4.52 -2.95 -3.37
CA MET A 239 -5.11 -3.51 -2.14
C MET A 239 -5.71 -2.44 -1.23
N LEU A 240 -5.11 -1.25 -1.17
CA LEU A 240 -5.52 -0.21 -0.21
C LEU A 240 -6.85 0.45 -0.57
N ARG A 241 -7.24 0.46 -1.84
CA ARG A 241 -8.44 1.15 -2.32
C ARG A 241 -9.75 0.56 -1.78
N ASP A 242 -9.76 -0.72 -1.44
CA ASP A 242 -10.96 -1.40 -0.96
C ASP A 242 -10.69 -2.23 0.28
N ASN A 243 -11.50 -2.02 1.31
CA ASN A 243 -11.50 -2.84 2.52
C ASN A 243 -12.22 -4.19 2.35
N THR A 244 -12.84 -4.44 1.20
CA THR A 244 -13.37 -5.78 0.91
C THR A 244 -12.19 -6.72 0.68
N LYS A 245 -12.27 -7.92 1.29
CA LYS A 245 -11.24 -8.95 1.11
C LYS A 245 -11.03 -9.22 -0.38
N ILE A 246 -9.80 -9.02 -0.83
CA ILE A 246 -9.41 -9.43 -2.18
C ILE A 246 -9.37 -10.94 -2.22
N PRO A 247 -10.06 -11.59 -3.18
CA PRO A 247 -9.92 -13.03 -3.34
C PRO A 247 -8.45 -13.41 -3.51
N GLY A 248 -7.94 -14.22 -2.59
CA GLY A 248 -6.53 -14.62 -2.61
C GLY A 248 -5.55 -13.70 -1.87
N GLU A 249 -6.00 -12.68 -1.11
CA GLU A 249 -5.11 -11.79 -0.32
C GLU A 249 -4.12 -12.56 0.58
N LYS A 250 -4.59 -13.65 1.16
CA LYS A 250 -3.77 -14.52 1.99
C LYS A 250 -2.57 -15.12 1.25
N ILE A 251 -2.62 -15.23 -0.08
CA ILE A 251 -1.58 -15.87 -0.88
C ILE A 251 -0.22 -15.15 -0.78
N LEU A 252 -0.21 -13.81 -0.69
CA LEU A 252 1.05 -13.07 -0.50
C LEU A 252 1.61 -13.27 0.91
N THR A 253 0.76 -13.40 1.91
CA THR A 253 1.19 -13.74 3.27
C THR A 253 1.75 -15.16 3.33
N ASP A 254 1.09 -16.12 2.69
CA ASP A 254 1.55 -17.50 2.62
C ASP A 254 2.86 -17.61 1.80
N PHE A 255 2.97 -16.86 0.69
CA PHE A 255 4.20 -16.74 -0.08
C PHE A 255 5.35 -16.11 0.73
N TYR A 256 5.06 -15.06 1.50
CA TYR A 256 6.05 -14.46 2.40
C TYR A 256 6.59 -15.48 3.41
N HIS A 257 5.71 -16.23 4.07
CA HIS A 257 6.13 -17.26 5.00
C HIS A 257 6.90 -18.40 4.32
N TRP A 258 6.53 -18.75 3.08
CA TRP A 258 7.27 -19.72 2.28
C TRP A 258 8.68 -19.21 1.95
N LEU A 259 8.83 -17.92 1.58
CA LEU A 259 10.12 -17.28 1.34
C LEU A 259 10.98 -17.23 2.62
N GLN A 260 10.37 -16.89 3.76
CA GLN A 260 11.07 -16.89 5.06
C GLN A 260 11.69 -18.25 5.35
N LYS A 261 10.94 -19.32 5.17
CA LYS A 261 11.44 -20.69 5.36
C LYS A 261 12.51 -21.03 4.35
N ARG A 262 12.34 -20.66 3.07
CA ARG A 262 13.25 -20.96 1.99
C ARG A 262 14.62 -20.28 2.17
N TYR A 263 14.63 -19.02 2.56
CA TYR A 263 15.84 -18.20 2.71
C TYR A 263 16.28 -18.04 4.16
N ILE A 264 15.55 -18.58 5.10
CA ILE A 264 15.84 -18.52 6.54
C ILE A 264 15.99 -17.06 7.00
N ILE A 265 15.07 -16.23 6.59
CA ILE A 265 15.03 -14.80 6.92
C ILE A 265 13.73 -14.52 7.67
N TYR A 266 13.82 -14.29 8.98
CA TYR A 266 12.67 -14.03 9.87
C TYR A 266 12.71 -12.60 10.41
N ASP A 267 12.91 -11.64 9.53
CA ASP A 267 12.84 -10.22 9.88
C ASP A 267 11.58 -9.54 9.32
N SER A 268 11.40 -8.26 9.63
CA SER A 268 10.23 -7.46 9.26
C SER A 268 10.24 -6.91 7.83
N ARG A 269 11.14 -7.36 6.95
CA ARG A 269 11.34 -6.73 5.62
C ARG A 269 10.23 -6.96 4.61
N GLY A 270 9.34 -7.90 4.87
CA GLY A 270 8.36 -8.33 3.88
C GLY A 270 8.99 -9.14 2.73
N TRP A 271 8.16 -9.67 1.85
CA TRP A 271 8.58 -10.54 0.75
C TRP A 271 9.49 -9.82 -0.27
N SER A 272 9.20 -8.56 -0.60
CA SER A 272 10.00 -7.76 -1.54
C SER A 272 11.41 -7.51 -1.02
N GLY A 273 11.54 -7.21 0.27
CA GLY A 273 12.83 -7.01 0.92
C GLY A 273 13.68 -8.28 1.00
N ILE A 274 13.07 -9.46 1.16
CA ILE A 274 13.76 -10.75 1.10
C ILE A 274 14.34 -10.97 -0.30
N LEU A 275 13.52 -10.76 -1.33
CA LEU A 275 13.95 -10.95 -2.71
C LEU A 275 15.03 -9.96 -3.13
N LEU A 276 14.92 -8.70 -2.73
CA LEU A 276 15.93 -7.68 -3.00
C LEU A 276 17.27 -8.03 -2.34
N LEU A 277 17.25 -8.57 -1.12
CA LEU A 277 18.45 -9.01 -0.43
C LEU A 277 19.16 -10.14 -1.19
N GLU A 278 18.41 -11.10 -1.71
CA GLU A 278 18.94 -12.25 -2.43
C GLU A 278 19.41 -11.89 -3.85
N ALA A 279 18.60 -11.15 -4.60
CA ALA A 279 18.89 -10.81 -5.99
C ALA A 279 19.85 -9.62 -6.15
N LYS A 280 19.99 -8.77 -5.12
CA LYS A 280 20.85 -7.56 -5.05
C LYS A 280 20.42 -6.38 -5.93
N THR A 281 19.59 -6.58 -6.94
CA THR A 281 19.01 -5.52 -7.77
C THR A 281 17.50 -5.69 -7.84
N GLY A 282 16.78 -4.58 -7.96
CA GLY A 282 15.32 -4.59 -8.03
C GLY A 282 14.77 -5.36 -9.23
N GLU A 283 15.43 -5.24 -10.39
CA GLU A 283 15.08 -5.96 -11.61
C GLU A 283 15.18 -7.48 -11.42
N LYS A 284 16.34 -7.98 -10.97
CA LYS A 284 16.53 -9.40 -10.71
C LYS A 284 15.63 -9.93 -9.60
N ALA A 285 15.29 -9.08 -8.63
CA ALA A 285 14.36 -9.44 -7.57
C ALA A 285 12.94 -9.58 -8.10
N LEU A 286 12.54 -8.79 -9.10
CA LEU A 286 11.25 -8.93 -9.75
C LEU A 286 11.18 -10.19 -10.61
N ASP A 287 12.22 -10.49 -11.41
CA ASP A 287 12.32 -11.77 -12.14
C ASP A 287 12.19 -12.95 -11.17
N MET A 288 12.96 -12.90 -10.08
CA MET A 288 12.95 -13.90 -9.03
C MET A 288 11.58 -14.03 -8.35
N PHE A 289 10.84 -12.93 -8.18
CA PHE A 289 9.47 -12.98 -7.67
C PHE A 289 8.59 -13.83 -8.57
N PHE A 290 8.55 -13.55 -9.85
CA PHE A 290 7.68 -14.28 -10.78
C PHE A 290 8.04 -15.77 -10.89
N GLU A 291 9.34 -16.10 -10.92
CA GLU A 291 9.82 -17.47 -10.93
C GLU A 291 9.42 -18.22 -9.65
N LEU A 292 9.72 -17.65 -8.49
CA LEU A 292 9.44 -18.27 -7.20
C LEU A 292 7.96 -18.34 -6.87
N PHE A 293 7.17 -17.38 -7.35
CA PHE A 293 5.73 -17.40 -7.19
C PHE A 293 5.09 -18.53 -7.99
N ASP A 294 5.57 -18.82 -9.20
CA ASP A 294 5.14 -19.98 -9.98
C ASP A 294 5.51 -21.31 -9.30
N ILE A 295 6.70 -21.40 -8.72
CA ILE A 295 7.12 -22.57 -7.93
C ILE A 295 6.20 -22.73 -6.70
N PHE A 296 5.93 -21.64 -5.99
CA PHE A 296 5.04 -21.64 -4.82
C PHE A 296 3.61 -22.09 -5.16
N LEU A 297 3.10 -21.71 -6.34
CA LEU A 297 1.80 -22.13 -6.85
C LEU A 297 1.80 -23.56 -7.41
N GLY A 298 2.94 -24.25 -7.47
CA GLY A 298 3.08 -25.58 -8.04
C GLY A 298 2.95 -25.62 -9.57
N ARG A 299 3.09 -24.49 -10.26
CA ARG A 299 3.02 -24.39 -11.73
C ARG A 299 4.31 -24.78 -12.41
N THR A 300 5.41 -24.62 -11.72
CA THR A 300 6.75 -24.98 -12.19
C THR A 300 7.39 -25.92 -11.19
N ILE A 301 8.02 -26.97 -11.69
CA ILE A 301 8.77 -27.89 -10.82
C ILE A 301 10.05 -27.19 -10.40
N GLU A 302 10.27 -27.09 -9.10
CA GLU A 302 11.53 -26.59 -8.58
C GLU A 302 12.67 -27.52 -9.08
N VAL A 303 13.62 -26.93 -9.79
CA VAL A 303 14.87 -27.65 -10.08
C VAL A 303 15.60 -27.76 -8.75
N VAL A 304 15.53 -28.93 -8.14
CA VAL A 304 16.25 -29.22 -6.90
C VAL A 304 17.75 -28.94 -7.18
N PRO A 305 18.38 -28.02 -6.45
CA PRO A 305 19.82 -27.79 -6.66
C PRO A 305 20.56 -29.11 -6.51
N PRO A 306 21.63 -29.33 -7.27
CA PRO A 306 22.38 -30.58 -7.21
C PRO A 306 22.76 -30.87 -5.76
N PRO A 307 22.82 -32.15 -5.37
CA PRO A 307 23.20 -32.51 -4.01
C PRO A 307 24.52 -31.87 -3.64
N LEU A 308 24.63 -31.41 -2.39
CA LEU A 308 25.83 -30.75 -1.90
C LEU A 308 27.04 -31.60 -2.18
N THR A 309 28.13 -30.99 -2.65
CA THR A 309 29.41 -31.67 -2.79
C THR A 309 29.95 -32.12 -1.42
N PRO A 310 30.72 -33.19 -1.35
CA PRO A 310 31.31 -33.64 -0.08
C PRO A 310 32.06 -32.54 0.67
N LYS A 311 32.64 -31.58 -0.05
CA LYS A 311 33.36 -30.43 0.53
C LYS A 311 32.37 -29.45 1.18
N GLU A 312 31.22 -29.19 0.57
CA GLU A 312 30.19 -28.33 1.12
C GLU A 312 29.55 -28.98 2.34
N VAL A 313 29.26 -30.28 2.29
CA VAL A 313 28.76 -31.06 3.43
C VAL A 313 29.73 -30.98 4.61
N ALA A 314 31.03 -31.23 4.37
CA ALA A 314 32.03 -31.15 5.42
C ALA A 314 32.16 -29.74 6.03
N THR A 315 32.03 -28.70 5.21
CA THR A 315 32.10 -27.31 5.65
C THR A 315 30.87 -26.98 6.52
N LYS A 316 29.67 -27.35 6.10
CA LYS A 316 28.43 -27.13 6.85
C LYS A 316 28.43 -27.90 8.16
N ALA A 317 28.85 -29.17 8.17
CA ALA A 317 28.98 -29.97 9.37
C ALA A 317 29.98 -29.37 10.39
N LYS A 318 31.02 -28.70 9.93
CA LYS A 318 31.95 -27.96 10.81
C LYS A 318 31.25 -26.77 11.47
N TYR A 319 30.37 -26.08 10.77
CA TYR A 319 29.63 -24.95 11.32
C TYR A 319 28.61 -25.39 12.37
N ILE A 320 27.86 -26.46 12.13
CA ILE A 320 26.93 -27.02 13.11
C ILE A 320 27.66 -27.43 14.40
N ARG A 321 28.78 -28.11 14.27
CA ARG A 321 29.61 -28.46 15.45
C ARG A 321 30.10 -27.22 16.21
N GLY A 322 30.39 -26.13 15.52
CA GLY A 322 30.71 -24.85 16.13
C GLY A 322 29.54 -24.26 16.90
N LEU A 323 28.35 -24.23 16.29
CA LEU A 323 27.11 -23.77 16.90
C LEU A 323 26.77 -24.59 18.16
N GLN A 324 26.85 -25.93 18.09
CA GLN A 324 26.63 -26.81 19.22
C GLN A 324 27.60 -26.53 20.38
N LYS A 325 28.86 -26.17 20.10
CA LYS A 325 29.80 -25.75 21.14
C LYS A 325 29.41 -24.44 21.80
N VAL A 326 28.92 -23.47 21.03
CA VAL A 326 28.45 -22.19 21.56
C VAL A 326 27.22 -22.37 22.43
N LEU A 327 26.24 -23.17 21.97
CA LEU A 327 25.02 -23.46 22.71
C LEU A 327 25.23 -24.30 23.99
N LYS A 328 26.34 -25.01 24.10
CA LYS A 328 26.73 -25.75 25.31
C LYS A 328 27.30 -24.87 26.43
N LYS A 329 27.61 -23.60 26.18
CA LYS A 329 28.10 -22.69 27.24
C LYS A 329 26.98 -22.43 28.26
N LYS A 330 27.34 -22.41 29.53
CA LYS A 330 26.35 -22.18 30.62
C LYS A 330 25.82 -20.76 30.67
N GLU A 331 26.61 -19.78 30.22
CA GLU A 331 26.23 -18.38 30.13
C GLU A 331 26.34 -17.93 28.67
N TYR A 332 25.24 -17.51 28.11
CA TYR A 332 25.15 -17.03 26.76
C TYR A 332 25.23 -15.50 26.79
N LYS A 333 26.25 -14.91 26.19
CA LYS A 333 26.38 -13.45 26.04
C LYS A 333 26.11 -13.07 24.59
N GLN A 334 25.44 -11.94 24.39
CA GLN A 334 25.16 -11.40 23.05
C GLN A 334 26.43 -11.29 22.18
N GLY A 335 27.59 -10.97 22.78
CA GLY A 335 28.86 -10.95 22.09
C GLY A 335 29.34 -12.32 21.56
N ASP A 336 28.89 -13.44 22.13
CA ASP A 336 29.21 -14.79 21.62
C ASP A 336 28.48 -15.07 20.31
N ALA A 337 27.22 -14.57 20.16
CA ALA A 337 26.44 -14.64 18.94
C ALA A 337 27.07 -13.77 17.84
N GLU A 338 27.48 -12.55 18.18
CA GLU A 338 28.16 -11.64 17.25
C GLU A 338 29.46 -12.19 16.72
N THR A 339 30.30 -12.75 17.61
CA THR A 339 31.60 -13.39 17.25
C THR A 339 31.36 -14.57 16.31
N TYR A 340 30.36 -15.39 16.57
CA TYR A 340 30.02 -16.53 15.74
C TYR A 340 29.46 -16.11 14.38
N THR A 341 28.66 -15.05 14.35
CA THR A 341 28.10 -14.46 13.15
C THR A 341 29.19 -13.84 12.26
N LEU A 342 30.14 -13.14 12.85
CA LEU A 342 31.32 -12.60 12.14
C LEU A 342 32.16 -13.71 11.50
N PHE A 343 32.32 -14.84 12.18
CA PHE A 343 33.01 -16.01 11.63
C PHE A 343 32.28 -16.60 10.41
N PHE A 344 30.97 -16.69 10.44
CA PHE A 344 30.16 -17.09 9.29
C PHE A 344 30.23 -16.06 8.15
N ALA A 345 30.12 -14.78 8.48
CA ALA A 345 30.13 -13.68 7.50
C ALA A 345 31.45 -13.63 6.68
N SER A 346 32.59 -14.00 7.28
CA SER A 346 33.87 -14.00 6.59
C SER A 346 33.99 -15.10 5.53
N ASN A 347 33.23 -16.21 5.66
CA ASN A 347 33.34 -17.38 4.79
C ASN A 347 32.12 -17.56 3.82
N HIS A 348 30.92 -17.12 4.20
CA HIS A 348 29.70 -17.28 3.39
C HIS A 348 28.70 -16.14 3.61
N ARG A 349 28.91 -14.99 2.97
CA ARG A 349 28.08 -13.77 3.16
C ARG A 349 26.57 -13.95 3.03
N LYS A 350 26.09 -14.89 2.21
CA LYS A 350 24.65 -15.11 2.00
C LYS A 350 24.01 -15.90 3.16
N THR A 351 24.65 -16.93 3.65
CA THR A 351 24.16 -17.79 4.73
C THR A 351 24.32 -17.13 6.10
N ALA A 352 25.33 -16.26 6.25
CA ALA A 352 25.67 -15.60 7.49
C ALA A 352 24.58 -14.65 8.00
N ARG A 353 23.90 -13.91 7.11
CA ARG A 353 22.85 -12.95 7.51
C ARG A 353 21.59 -13.65 8.01
N GLY A 354 21.18 -14.74 7.35
CA GLY A 354 20.04 -15.53 7.81
C GLY A 354 20.32 -16.15 9.19
N LEU A 355 21.52 -16.71 9.39
CA LEU A 355 21.95 -17.25 10.67
C LEU A 355 22.10 -16.17 11.77
N GLN A 356 22.46 -14.93 11.41
CA GLN A 356 22.54 -13.83 12.37
C GLN A 356 21.19 -13.52 13.00
N VAL A 357 20.13 -13.47 12.18
CA VAL A 357 18.78 -13.22 12.65
C VAL A 357 18.28 -14.41 13.49
N ILE A 358 18.48 -15.64 13.02
CA ILE A 358 18.13 -16.84 13.76
C ILE A 358 18.88 -16.91 15.11
N ILE A 359 20.18 -16.63 15.15
CA ILE A 359 20.95 -16.63 16.38
C ILE A 359 20.50 -15.50 17.31
N ALA A 360 20.15 -14.31 16.79
CA ALA A 360 19.63 -13.21 17.59
C ALA A 360 18.24 -13.54 18.18
N ASP A 361 17.35 -14.10 17.37
CA ASP A 361 16.01 -14.54 17.82
C ASP A 361 16.11 -15.72 18.80
N LEU A 362 17.04 -16.65 18.55
CA LEU A 362 17.29 -17.77 19.44
C LEU A 362 17.94 -17.32 20.75
N CYS A 363 18.77 -16.28 20.77
CA CYS A 363 19.27 -15.67 22.00
C CYS A 363 18.12 -15.05 22.82
N THR A 364 17.18 -14.37 22.14
CA THR A 364 15.99 -13.80 22.77
C THR A 364 15.02 -14.89 23.26
N ASP A 365 14.87 -15.99 22.53
CA ASP A 365 14.02 -17.12 22.88
C ASP A 365 14.67 -18.08 23.91
N TYR A 366 15.98 -18.10 23.99
CA TYR A 366 16.73 -18.87 25.02
C TYR A 366 16.43 -18.37 26.43
N GLU A 367 16.21 -17.09 26.61
CA GLU A 367 15.66 -16.52 27.85
C GLU A 367 14.25 -17.06 28.14
N LYS A 368 13.53 -17.56 27.14
CA LYS A 368 12.17 -18.14 27.20
C LYS A 368 12.13 -19.69 27.31
N LYS A 369 13.27 -20.39 27.58
CA LYS A 369 13.33 -21.84 27.83
C LYS A 369 13.07 -22.78 26.64
N ARG A 370 13.39 -22.43 25.40
CA ARG A 370 13.37 -23.41 24.28
C ARG A 370 14.49 -24.46 24.40
N ASP A 371 14.19 -25.67 23.93
CA ASP A 371 15.14 -26.80 23.99
C ASP A 371 16.31 -26.57 23.00
N LYS A 372 17.55 -26.79 23.49
CA LYS A 372 18.78 -26.63 22.70
C LYS A 372 18.85 -27.57 21.49
N GLU A 373 18.22 -28.76 21.61
CA GLU A 373 18.19 -29.74 20.53
C GLU A 373 17.31 -29.29 19.38
N GLU A 374 16.16 -28.63 19.69
CA GLU A 374 15.26 -28.08 18.70
C GLU A 374 15.91 -26.97 17.87
N ILE A 375 16.75 -26.14 18.52
CA ILE A 375 17.53 -25.09 17.85
C ILE A 375 18.57 -25.67 16.88
N VAL A 376 19.27 -26.71 17.29
CA VAL A 376 20.25 -27.40 16.45
C VAL A 376 19.58 -28.08 15.26
N LEU A 377 18.42 -28.70 15.48
CA LEU A 377 17.64 -29.35 14.43
C LEU A 377 17.16 -28.31 13.41
N LEU A 378 16.61 -27.20 13.85
CA LEU A 378 16.15 -26.10 12.99
C LEU A 378 17.29 -25.52 12.13
N VAL A 379 18.47 -25.29 12.72
CA VAL A 379 19.64 -24.80 11.97
C VAL A 379 20.16 -25.86 10.99
N SER A 380 20.05 -27.14 11.33
CA SER A 380 20.48 -28.23 10.47
C SER A 380 19.57 -28.39 9.25
N GLU A 381 18.27 -28.37 9.46
CA GLU A 381 17.26 -28.33 8.37
C GLU A 381 17.48 -27.13 7.46
N CYS A 382 17.77 -25.97 8.05
CA CYS A 382 18.06 -24.75 7.32
C CYS A 382 19.32 -24.84 6.48
N LEU A 383 20.35 -25.53 6.96
CA LEU A 383 21.57 -25.76 6.22
C LEU A 383 21.49 -26.98 5.26
N ARG A 384 20.34 -27.66 5.22
CA ARG A 384 20.13 -28.90 4.46
C ARG A 384 21.20 -29.95 4.76
N ILE A 385 21.44 -30.20 6.04
CA ILE A 385 22.37 -31.20 6.52
C ILE A 385 21.59 -32.17 7.40
N ASP A 386 21.57 -33.42 7.05
CA ASP A 386 21.14 -34.48 7.94
C ASP A 386 22.16 -34.66 9.07
N ILE A 387 21.69 -34.60 10.32
CA ILE A 387 22.52 -34.77 11.53
C ILE A 387 22.60 -36.23 11.90
#